data_e3fd132233f9b8782ccf9cdbe96cbffb
#
_entry.id   e3fd132233f9b8782ccf9cdbe96cbffb
#
_cell.length_a   1.000
_cell.length_b   1.000
_cell.length_c   1.000
_cell.angle_alpha   90.00
_cell.angle_beta   90.00
_cell.angle_gamma   90.00
#
_symmetry.space_group_name_H-M   'P 1'
#
loop_
_entity.id
_entity.type
_entity.pdbx_description
1 polymer ?
#
loop_
_entity_poly.entity_id
_entity_poly.type
_entity_poly.pdbx_seq_one_letter_code
_entity_poly.pdbx_strand_id
1 'polypeptide(L)'
;MKKLSQFALQAISLTSFLVLWQLVIVAGIIPNYLVPTPVQVVFALVKDFQLLMTHTGITLLESLIGLAIGVLIGFALAVLMDFFKTLDKLLSPLVTISQTIPIVTIAPLLVLWLGYGLLPKIVLVAISTFFPITVALNSAFKAIDPDMIDLMTTMGASRVQILWHVKLAAAAPQFFSGLKMSVTYAVIGAVIAEWLGGDAGLGVYMTRVRKAFAYDRMFAAIVVVSALSLVLMKFVEFIQKCALPWDTSQNVKESAQ
;
A
#
# COMPACT_ATOMS: atom_id res chain seq x y z
N MET A 1 -7.08 29.15 12.91
CA MET A 1 -8.52 29.03 12.59
C MET A 1 -8.78 28.14 11.36
N LYS A 2 -8.07 28.27 10.23
CA LYS A 2 -8.31 27.44 9.01
C LYS A 2 -8.19 25.93 9.23
N LYS A 3 -7.20 25.42 10.00
CA LYS A 3 -7.03 23.97 10.27
C LYS A 3 -8.17 23.38 11.11
N LEU A 4 -8.68 24.12 12.08
CA LEU A 4 -9.82 23.67 12.92
C LEU A 4 -11.11 23.55 12.08
N SER A 5 -11.32 24.49 11.14
CA SER A 5 -12.43 24.46 10.17
C SER A 5 -12.35 23.25 9.22
N GLN A 6 -11.16 22.90 8.74
CA GLN A 6 -10.97 21.73 7.87
C GLN A 6 -11.22 20.41 8.60
N PHE A 7 -10.75 20.28 9.85
CA PHE A 7 -11.00 19.09 10.66
C PHE A 7 -12.48 18.93 10.98
N ALA A 8 -13.16 20.04 11.30
CA ALA A 8 -14.60 20.04 11.52
C ALA A 8 -15.39 19.63 10.27
N LEU A 9 -15.02 20.13 9.08
CA LEU A 9 -15.64 19.73 7.82
C LEU A 9 -15.46 18.25 7.51
N GLN A 10 -14.27 17.69 7.73
CA GLN A 10 -14.00 16.27 7.54
C GLN A 10 -14.82 15.41 8.51
N ALA A 11 -14.89 15.80 9.78
CA ALA A 11 -15.69 15.11 10.79
C ALA A 11 -17.18 15.15 10.45
N ILE A 12 -17.72 16.31 10.01
CA ILE A 12 -19.11 16.45 9.57
C ILE A 12 -19.39 15.55 8.37
N SER A 13 -18.51 15.53 7.37
CA SER A 13 -18.67 14.69 6.19
C SER A 13 -18.73 13.21 6.54
N LEU A 14 -17.80 12.72 7.39
CA LEU A 14 -17.79 11.33 7.82
C LEU A 14 -19.02 10.97 8.64
N THR A 15 -19.39 11.85 9.58
CA THR A 15 -20.60 11.64 10.40
C THR A 15 -21.87 11.64 9.56
N SER A 16 -21.98 12.57 8.61
CA SER A 16 -23.11 12.62 7.69
C SER A 16 -23.25 11.35 6.84
N PHE A 17 -22.11 10.83 6.36
CA PHE A 17 -22.07 9.57 5.61
C PHE A 17 -22.55 8.39 6.48
N LEU A 18 -22.06 8.26 7.72
CA LEU A 18 -22.47 7.19 8.63
C LEU A 18 -23.95 7.29 9.03
N VAL A 19 -24.45 8.50 9.26
CA VAL A 19 -25.86 8.73 9.57
C VAL A 19 -26.73 8.38 8.36
N LEU A 20 -26.35 8.81 7.15
CA LEU A 20 -27.08 8.48 5.93
C LEU A 20 -27.10 6.96 5.70
N TRP A 21 -25.99 6.28 5.87
CA TRP A 21 -25.90 4.83 5.77
C TRP A 21 -26.86 4.16 6.79
N GLN A 22 -26.82 4.58 8.05
CA GLN A 22 -27.72 4.07 9.08
C GLN A 22 -29.20 4.26 8.71
N LEU A 23 -29.57 5.46 8.26
CA LEU A 23 -30.95 5.79 7.90
C LEU A 23 -31.47 4.99 6.70
N VAL A 24 -30.66 4.80 5.66
CA VAL A 24 -31.00 4.02 4.47
C VAL A 24 -31.34 2.57 4.83
N ILE A 25 -30.58 1.97 5.73
CA ILE A 25 -30.82 0.58 6.17
C ILE A 25 -32.06 0.51 7.09
N VAL A 26 -32.18 1.41 8.07
CA VAL A 26 -33.33 1.43 9.00
C VAL A 26 -34.64 1.73 8.26
N ALA A 27 -34.62 2.57 7.23
CA ALA A 27 -35.77 2.86 6.38
C ALA A 27 -36.18 1.66 5.48
N GLY A 28 -35.42 0.55 5.49
CA GLY A 28 -35.73 -0.64 4.70
C GLY A 28 -35.48 -0.51 3.20
N ILE A 29 -34.81 0.58 2.74
CA ILE A 29 -34.46 0.79 1.33
C ILE A 29 -33.49 -0.32 0.85
N ILE A 30 -32.54 -0.68 1.72
CA ILE A 30 -31.63 -1.81 1.50
C ILE A 30 -31.87 -2.83 2.60
N PRO A 31 -32.09 -4.12 2.26
CA PRO A 31 -32.29 -5.17 3.24
C PRO A 31 -31.10 -5.31 4.20
N ASN A 32 -31.35 -5.33 5.50
CA ASN A 32 -30.33 -5.41 6.54
C ASN A 32 -29.50 -6.71 6.48
N TYR A 33 -30.05 -7.77 5.90
CA TYR A 33 -29.33 -9.02 5.70
C TYR A 33 -28.29 -8.96 4.58
N LEU A 34 -28.32 -7.96 3.71
CA LEU A 34 -27.30 -7.74 2.65
C LEU A 34 -26.26 -6.72 3.09
N VAL A 35 -26.70 -5.63 3.68
CA VAL A 35 -25.81 -4.56 4.17
C VAL A 35 -26.13 -4.28 5.63
N PRO A 36 -25.21 -4.55 6.56
CA PRO A 36 -25.42 -4.30 7.98
C PRO A 36 -25.41 -2.79 8.27
N THR A 37 -26.05 -2.41 9.37
CA THR A 37 -25.95 -1.03 9.87
C THR A 37 -24.56 -0.75 10.46
N PRO A 38 -24.06 0.51 10.45
CA PRO A 38 -22.83 0.88 11.15
C PRO A 38 -22.77 0.42 12.61
N VAL A 39 -23.88 0.47 13.31
CA VAL A 39 -23.97 -0.02 14.71
C VAL A 39 -23.71 -1.53 14.80
N GLN A 40 -24.27 -2.33 13.89
CA GLN A 40 -24.02 -3.78 13.85
C GLN A 40 -22.56 -4.08 13.54
N VAL A 41 -21.92 -3.31 12.65
CA VAL A 41 -20.49 -3.45 12.32
C VAL A 41 -19.63 -3.17 13.56
N VAL A 42 -19.92 -2.11 14.32
CA VAL A 42 -19.20 -1.82 15.57
C VAL A 42 -19.40 -2.93 16.61
N PHE A 43 -20.62 -3.45 16.71
CA PHE A 43 -20.91 -4.57 17.63
C PHE A 43 -20.13 -5.84 17.25
N ALA A 44 -20.06 -6.15 15.94
CA ALA A 44 -19.28 -7.28 15.43
C ALA A 44 -17.76 -7.08 15.67
N LEU A 45 -17.23 -5.86 15.51
CA LEU A 45 -15.85 -5.52 15.82
C LEU A 45 -15.51 -5.80 17.29
N VAL A 46 -16.38 -5.41 18.22
CA VAL A 46 -16.16 -5.63 19.66
C VAL A 46 -16.28 -7.10 20.01
N LYS A 47 -17.30 -7.77 19.47
CA LYS A 47 -17.58 -9.20 19.75
C LYS A 47 -16.46 -10.11 19.28
N ASP A 48 -15.95 -9.90 18.08
CA ASP A 48 -14.94 -10.75 17.47
C ASP A 48 -13.52 -10.13 17.56
N PHE A 49 -13.32 -9.14 18.43
CA PHE A 49 -12.08 -8.37 18.51
C PHE A 49 -10.82 -9.24 18.62
N GLN A 50 -10.81 -10.20 19.55
CA GLN A 50 -9.66 -11.07 19.76
C GLN A 50 -9.35 -11.94 18.52
N LEU A 51 -10.39 -12.46 17.87
CA LEU A 51 -10.26 -13.25 16.66
C LEU A 51 -9.75 -12.41 15.48
N LEU A 52 -10.31 -11.21 15.31
CA LEU A 52 -9.86 -10.25 14.30
C LEU A 52 -8.38 -9.86 14.51
N MET A 53 -7.94 -9.62 15.75
CA MET A 53 -6.55 -9.28 16.03
C MET A 53 -5.59 -10.46 15.75
N THR A 54 -6.00 -11.68 16.04
CA THR A 54 -5.22 -12.88 15.67
C THR A 54 -5.03 -12.97 14.15
N HIS A 55 -6.11 -12.81 13.38
CA HIS A 55 -6.06 -12.81 11.92
C HIS A 55 -5.28 -11.60 11.36
N THR A 56 -5.40 -10.44 12.00
CA THR A 56 -4.64 -9.22 11.64
C THR A 56 -3.13 -9.44 11.76
N GLY A 57 -2.68 -10.11 12.82
CA GLY A 57 -1.26 -10.42 13.01
C GLY A 57 -0.68 -11.26 11.86
N ILE A 58 -1.46 -12.22 11.35
CA ILE A 58 -1.05 -13.06 10.22
C ILE A 58 -0.99 -12.27 8.92
N THR A 59 -2.06 -11.53 8.59
CA THR A 59 -2.10 -10.67 7.40
C THR A 59 -0.98 -9.62 7.44
N LEU A 60 -0.70 -9.04 8.60
CA LEU A 60 0.39 -8.08 8.79
C LEU A 60 1.75 -8.72 8.51
N LEU A 61 2.02 -9.92 9.04
CA LEU A 61 3.27 -10.63 8.82
C LEU A 61 3.48 -10.91 7.31
N GLU A 62 2.45 -11.45 6.64
CA GLU A 62 2.48 -11.72 5.20
C GLU A 62 2.71 -10.46 4.38
N SER A 63 2.02 -9.38 4.74
CA SER A 63 2.17 -8.07 4.10
C SER A 63 3.58 -7.50 4.27
N LEU A 64 4.14 -7.55 5.48
CA LEU A 64 5.46 -6.97 5.76
C LEU A 64 6.60 -7.75 5.08
N ILE A 65 6.54 -9.08 5.11
CA ILE A 65 7.57 -9.91 4.45
C ILE A 65 7.53 -9.70 2.94
N GLY A 66 6.33 -9.78 2.34
CA GLY A 66 6.16 -9.56 0.91
C GLY A 66 6.54 -8.13 0.48
N LEU A 67 6.16 -7.12 1.27
CA LEU A 67 6.56 -5.72 1.05
C LEU A 67 8.08 -5.56 1.09
N ALA A 68 8.76 -6.12 2.08
CA ALA A 68 10.21 -6.02 2.19
C ALA A 68 10.91 -6.62 0.95
N ILE A 69 10.46 -7.79 0.50
CA ILE A 69 10.97 -8.42 -0.73
C ILE A 69 10.66 -7.56 -1.95
N GLY A 70 9.43 -7.06 -2.09
CA GLY A 70 9.03 -6.21 -3.19
C GLY A 70 9.81 -4.90 -3.25
N VAL A 71 10.06 -4.25 -2.10
CA VAL A 71 10.89 -3.04 -2.00
C VAL A 71 12.33 -3.33 -2.44
N LEU A 72 12.93 -4.43 -1.97
CA LEU A 72 14.28 -4.82 -2.36
C LEU A 72 14.39 -5.08 -3.87
N ILE A 73 13.45 -5.83 -4.45
CA ILE A 73 13.41 -6.10 -5.88
C ILE A 73 13.20 -4.80 -6.66
N GLY A 74 12.23 -3.99 -6.26
CA GLY A 74 11.91 -2.73 -6.93
C GLY A 74 13.06 -1.73 -6.90
N PHE A 75 13.75 -1.62 -5.77
CA PHE A 75 14.94 -0.80 -5.62
C PHE A 75 16.08 -1.30 -6.49
N ALA A 76 16.39 -2.60 -6.44
CA ALA A 76 17.44 -3.20 -7.26
C ALA A 76 17.18 -3.02 -8.75
N LEU A 77 15.94 -3.23 -9.21
CA LEU A 77 15.55 -3.02 -10.62
C LEU A 77 15.73 -1.56 -11.03
N ALA A 78 15.28 -0.59 -10.22
CA ALA A 78 15.44 0.84 -10.54
C ALA A 78 16.92 1.23 -10.65
N VAL A 79 17.77 0.76 -9.75
CA VAL A 79 19.21 1.00 -9.79
C VAL A 79 19.84 0.35 -11.02
N LEU A 80 19.49 -0.89 -11.35
CA LEU A 80 20.00 -1.56 -12.56
C LEU A 80 19.57 -0.84 -13.84
N MET A 81 18.34 -0.35 -13.92
CA MET A 81 17.84 0.44 -15.05
C MET A 81 18.58 1.77 -15.18
N ASP A 82 18.95 2.41 -14.09
CA ASP A 82 19.74 3.64 -14.09
C ASP A 82 21.18 3.41 -14.58
N PHE A 83 21.82 2.32 -14.14
CA PHE A 83 23.19 1.98 -14.57
C PHE A 83 23.28 1.55 -16.04
N PHE A 84 22.25 0.83 -16.51
CA PHE A 84 22.26 0.22 -17.85
C PHE A 84 21.09 0.72 -18.70
N LYS A 85 21.34 1.72 -19.55
CA LYS A 85 20.32 2.30 -20.47
C LYS A 85 19.62 1.24 -21.35
N THR A 86 20.29 0.14 -21.68
CA THR A 86 19.71 -0.97 -22.44
C THR A 86 18.66 -1.70 -21.60
N LEU A 87 18.95 -1.96 -20.32
CA LEU A 87 17.99 -2.57 -19.39
C LEU A 87 16.78 -1.66 -19.16
N ASP A 88 17.01 -0.35 -19.03
CA ASP A 88 15.90 0.60 -18.89
C ASP A 88 14.95 0.53 -20.07
N LYS A 89 15.47 0.54 -21.32
CA LYS A 89 14.65 0.43 -22.53
C LYS A 89 13.90 -0.89 -22.64
N LEU A 90 14.47 -1.99 -22.17
CA LEU A 90 13.84 -3.31 -22.18
C LEU A 90 12.83 -3.51 -21.06
N LEU A 91 13.17 -3.08 -19.84
CA LEU A 91 12.36 -3.35 -18.64
C LEU A 91 11.25 -2.32 -18.41
N SER A 92 11.44 -1.05 -18.82
CA SER A 92 10.40 -0.01 -18.65
C SER A 92 9.04 -0.42 -19.22
N PRO A 93 8.94 -0.91 -20.48
CA PRO A 93 7.64 -1.36 -20.99
C PRO A 93 7.10 -2.59 -20.25
N LEU A 94 7.97 -3.52 -19.84
CA LEU A 94 7.55 -4.71 -19.09
C LEU A 94 7.01 -4.35 -17.70
N VAL A 95 7.67 -3.45 -16.98
CA VAL A 95 7.20 -2.92 -15.70
C VAL A 95 5.86 -2.19 -15.88
N THR A 96 5.70 -1.41 -16.94
CA THR A 96 4.44 -0.72 -17.22
C THR A 96 3.32 -1.71 -17.55
N ILE A 97 3.58 -2.74 -18.35
CA ILE A 97 2.59 -3.77 -18.68
C ILE A 97 2.22 -4.58 -17.44
N SER A 98 3.17 -4.91 -16.56
CA SER A 98 2.91 -5.67 -15.35
C SER A 98 1.87 -5.02 -14.42
N GLN A 99 1.77 -3.69 -14.44
CA GLN A 99 0.75 -2.95 -13.67
C GLN A 99 -0.68 -3.14 -14.20
N THR A 100 -0.83 -3.49 -15.48
CA THR A 100 -2.16 -3.66 -16.09
C THR A 100 -2.76 -5.03 -15.79
N ILE A 101 -1.95 -5.98 -15.32
CA ILE A 101 -2.44 -7.33 -14.98
C ILE A 101 -3.13 -7.29 -13.62
N PRO A 102 -4.43 -7.64 -13.53
CA PRO A 102 -5.13 -7.68 -12.25
C PRO A 102 -4.50 -8.71 -11.31
N ILE A 103 -4.09 -8.28 -10.12
CA ILE A 103 -3.44 -9.14 -9.11
C ILE A 103 -4.29 -10.37 -8.77
N VAL A 104 -5.61 -10.20 -8.74
CA VAL A 104 -6.58 -11.27 -8.45
C VAL A 104 -6.47 -12.43 -9.45
N THR A 105 -6.06 -12.17 -10.69
CA THR A 105 -5.92 -13.21 -11.73
C THR A 105 -4.61 -14.00 -11.58
N ILE A 106 -3.58 -13.41 -10.99
CA ILE A 106 -2.29 -14.08 -10.76
C ILE A 106 -2.36 -15.00 -9.54
N ALA A 107 -3.14 -14.63 -8.53
CA ALA A 107 -3.19 -15.34 -7.26
C ALA A 107 -3.53 -16.84 -7.38
N PRO A 108 -4.52 -17.31 -8.19
CA PRO A 108 -4.78 -18.73 -8.40
C PRO A 108 -3.61 -19.48 -9.05
N LEU A 109 -2.89 -18.82 -9.97
CA LEU A 109 -1.73 -19.42 -10.65
C LEU A 109 -0.58 -19.64 -9.67
N LEU A 110 -0.35 -18.69 -8.76
CA LEU A 110 0.67 -18.85 -7.72
C LEU A 110 0.35 -20.00 -6.78
N VAL A 111 -0.90 -20.16 -6.38
CA VAL A 111 -1.32 -21.32 -5.57
C VAL A 111 -1.13 -22.64 -6.35
N LEU A 112 -1.43 -22.65 -7.64
CA LEU A 112 -1.25 -23.83 -8.48
C LEU A 112 0.24 -24.21 -8.62
N TRP A 113 1.14 -23.23 -8.78
CA TRP A 113 2.57 -23.48 -8.99
C TRP A 113 3.36 -23.70 -7.71
N LEU A 114 3.02 -22.99 -6.64
CA LEU A 114 3.77 -22.96 -5.38
C LEU A 114 3.09 -23.75 -4.25
N GLY A 115 1.88 -24.27 -4.51
CA GLY A 115 1.08 -24.94 -3.51
C GLY A 115 0.38 -24.00 -2.53
N TYR A 116 -0.22 -24.60 -1.49
CA TYR A 116 -0.84 -23.86 -0.39
C TYR A 116 0.20 -23.43 0.64
N GLY A 117 -0.10 -22.39 1.40
CA GLY A 117 0.74 -21.93 2.51
C GLY A 117 1.20 -20.48 2.40
N LEU A 118 2.31 -20.17 3.02
CA LEU A 118 2.83 -18.80 3.15
C LEU A 118 3.49 -18.30 1.86
N LEU A 119 4.18 -19.17 1.13
CA LEU A 119 5.01 -18.81 -0.02
C LEU A 119 4.23 -18.11 -1.15
N PRO A 120 3.10 -18.64 -1.70
CA PRO A 120 2.34 -17.97 -2.75
C PRO A 120 1.82 -16.59 -2.31
N LYS A 121 1.50 -16.40 -1.03
CA LYS A 121 1.02 -15.14 -0.47
C LYS A 121 2.13 -14.10 -0.46
N ILE A 122 3.32 -14.45 0.05
CA ILE A 122 4.49 -13.57 0.04
C ILE A 122 4.86 -13.18 -1.38
N VAL A 123 4.87 -14.13 -2.33
CA VAL A 123 5.20 -13.86 -3.73
C VAL A 123 4.17 -12.92 -4.36
N LEU A 124 2.87 -13.11 -4.09
CA LEU A 124 1.82 -12.22 -4.61
C LEU A 124 2.00 -10.80 -4.08
N VAL A 125 2.26 -10.65 -2.78
CA VAL A 125 2.52 -9.34 -2.17
C VAL A 125 3.78 -8.72 -2.76
N ALA A 126 4.87 -9.47 -2.92
CA ALA A 126 6.10 -8.97 -3.52
C ALA A 126 5.88 -8.47 -4.96
N ILE A 127 5.13 -9.25 -5.78
CA ILE A 127 4.76 -8.85 -7.15
C ILE A 127 3.91 -7.57 -7.14
N SER A 128 2.99 -7.40 -6.19
CA SER A 128 2.14 -6.21 -6.14
C SER A 128 2.87 -4.95 -5.65
N THR A 129 3.98 -5.11 -4.94
CA THR A 129 4.66 -4.01 -4.25
C THR A 129 5.95 -3.55 -4.93
N PHE A 130 6.59 -4.37 -5.78
CA PHE A 130 7.86 -3.97 -6.41
C PHE A 130 7.69 -2.86 -7.46
N PHE A 131 6.61 -2.90 -8.23
CA PHE A 131 6.48 -1.96 -9.36
C PHE A 131 6.28 -0.50 -8.93
N PRO A 132 5.49 -0.13 -7.89
CA PRO A 132 5.40 1.26 -7.47
C PRO A 132 6.75 1.83 -7.04
N ILE A 133 7.59 1.00 -6.41
CA ILE A 133 8.97 1.37 -6.03
C ILE A 133 9.84 1.58 -7.26
N THR A 134 9.80 0.61 -8.19
CA THR A 134 10.59 0.68 -9.43
C THR A 134 10.24 1.91 -10.24
N VAL A 135 8.95 2.17 -10.46
CA VAL A 135 8.46 3.30 -11.25
C VAL A 135 8.79 4.63 -10.57
N ALA A 136 8.56 4.74 -9.26
CA ALA A 136 8.84 5.96 -8.51
C ALA A 136 10.33 6.33 -8.58
N LEU A 137 11.22 5.37 -8.31
CA LEU A 137 12.66 5.60 -8.36
C LEU A 137 13.17 5.86 -9.78
N ASN A 138 12.75 5.06 -10.77
CA ASN A 138 13.19 5.24 -12.15
C ASN A 138 12.77 6.60 -12.72
N SER A 139 11.54 7.04 -12.41
CA SER A 139 11.06 8.37 -12.79
C SER A 139 11.84 9.47 -12.09
N ALA A 140 12.13 9.30 -10.80
CA ALA A 140 12.90 10.27 -10.03
C ALA A 140 14.35 10.39 -10.55
N PHE A 141 15.01 9.27 -10.88
CA PHE A 141 16.36 9.29 -11.43
C PHE A 141 16.43 10.00 -12.79
N LYS A 142 15.39 9.86 -13.61
CA LYS A 142 15.27 10.53 -14.92
C LYS A 142 14.94 12.02 -14.82
N ALA A 143 14.36 12.46 -13.72
CA ALA A 143 13.98 13.85 -13.48
C ALA A 143 15.11 14.70 -12.90
N ILE A 144 16.27 14.12 -12.58
CA ILE A 144 17.42 14.83 -12.05
C ILE A 144 18.04 15.70 -13.15
N ASP A 145 18.39 16.94 -12.80
CA ASP A 145 19.02 17.89 -13.69
C ASP A 145 20.34 17.31 -14.27
N PRO A 146 20.47 17.20 -15.59
CA PRO A 146 21.70 16.73 -16.23
C PRO A 146 22.93 17.55 -15.86
N ASP A 147 22.79 18.87 -15.69
CA ASP A 147 23.90 19.75 -15.34
C ASP A 147 24.52 19.39 -13.99
N MET A 148 23.70 18.93 -13.05
CA MET A 148 24.17 18.45 -11.74
C MET A 148 25.02 17.17 -11.87
N ILE A 149 24.62 16.26 -12.77
CA ILE A 149 25.35 15.03 -13.04
C ILE A 149 26.67 15.34 -13.75
N ASP A 150 26.65 16.25 -14.72
CA ASP A 150 27.82 16.67 -15.49
C ASP A 150 28.83 17.40 -14.59
N LEU A 151 28.36 18.25 -13.67
CA LEU A 151 29.22 18.89 -12.66
C LEU A 151 29.94 17.85 -11.80
N MET A 152 29.23 16.87 -11.26
CA MET A 152 29.82 15.81 -10.45
C MET A 152 30.83 14.97 -11.24
N THR A 153 30.51 14.71 -12.50
CA THR A 153 31.42 13.98 -13.42
C THR A 153 32.69 14.77 -13.69
N THR A 154 32.58 16.07 -13.92
CA THR A 154 33.72 16.97 -14.13
C THR A 154 34.60 17.07 -12.87
N MET A 155 34.00 16.96 -11.69
CA MET A 155 34.73 16.87 -10.42
C MET A 155 35.39 15.50 -10.18
N GLY A 156 35.26 14.54 -11.13
CA GLY A 156 35.85 13.21 -11.03
C GLY A 156 35.04 12.19 -10.23
N ALA A 157 33.77 12.45 -9.94
CA ALA A 157 32.94 11.51 -9.22
C ALA A 157 32.61 10.27 -10.07
N SER A 158 32.73 9.09 -9.48
CA SER A 158 32.33 7.83 -10.09
C SER A 158 30.79 7.70 -10.18
N ARG A 159 30.27 6.85 -11.06
CA ARG A 159 28.83 6.58 -11.20
C ARG A 159 28.19 6.14 -9.88
N VAL A 160 28.89 5.37 -9.06
CA VAL A 160 28.41 4.93 -7.74
C VAL A 160 28.32 6.10 -6.78
N GLN A 161 29.31 7.01 -6.78
CA GLN A 161 29.28 8.22 -5.94
C GLN A 161 28.12 9.14 -6.36
N ILE A 162 27.87 9.33 -7.65
CA ILE A 162 26.74 10.11 -8.16
C ILE A 162 25.42 9.46 -7.73
N LEU A 163 25.29 8.12 -7.82
CA LEU A 163 24.09 7.42 -7.34
C LEU A 163 23.83 7.71 -5.86
N TRP A 164 24.82 7.48 -5.00
CA TRP A 164 24.64 7.58 -3.55
C TRP A 164 24.45 9.01 -3.05
N HIS A 165 25.22 9.97 -3.55
CA HIS A 165 25.22 11.34 -3.01
C HIS A 165 24.24 12.27 -3.71
N VAL A 166 23.88 12.02 -4.96
CA VAL A 166 22.99 12.88 -5.74
C VAL A 166 21.65 12.20 -5.99
N LYS A 167 21.68 11.05 -6.71
CA LYS A 167 20.45 10.45 -7.22
C LYS A 167 19.53 9.92 -6.13
N LEU A 168 20.06 9.18 -5.17
CA LEU A 168 19.23 8.63 -4.08
C LEU A 168 18.69 9.73 -3.16
N ALA A 169 19.50 10.76 -2.89
CA ALA A 169 19.04 11.90 -2.08
C ALA A 169 17.91 12.66 -2.77
N ALA A 170 18.07 12.95 -4.08
CA ALA A 170 17.03 13.64 -4.87
C ALA A 170 15.78 12.77 -5.08
N ALA A 171 15.93 11.44 -5.20
CA ALA A 171 14.82 10.51 -5.41
C ALA A 171 14.10 10.10 -4.12
N ALA A 172 14.63 10.43 -2.94
CA ALA A 172 14.07 9.99 -1.67
C ALA A 172 12.59 10.38 -1.46
N PRO A 173 12.10 11.59 -1.79
CA PRO A 173 10.68 11.91 -1.68
C PRO A 173 9.78 11.01 -2.52
N GLN A 174 10.19 10.73 -3.78
CA GLN A 174 9.46 9.85 -4.68
C GLN A 174 9.50 8.39 -4.23
N PHE A 175 10.63 7.93 -3.68
CA PHE A 175 10.72 6.61 -3.06
C PHE A 175 9.68 6.44 -1.95
N PHE A 176 9.56 7.39 -1.03
CA PHE A 176 8.55 7.34 0.03
C PHE A 176 7.12 7.41 -0.53
N SER A 177 6.88 8.13 -1.61
CA SER A 177 5.59 8.15 -2.30
C SER A 177 5.26 6.77 -2.88
N GLY A 178 6.22 6.13 -3.56
CA GLY A 178 6.10 4.75 -4.03
C GLY A 178 5.90 3.75 -2.89
N LEU A 179 6.62 3.92 -1.78
CA LEU A 179 6.49 3.07 -0.60
C LEU A 179 5.10 3.15 0.05
N LYS A 180 4.49 4.33 0.13
CA LYS A 180 3.11 4.47 0.63
C LYS A 180 2.11 3.71 -0.24
N MET A 181 2.26 3.77 -1.56
CA MET A 181 1.43 2.98 -2.48
C MET A 181 1.67 1.49 -2.29
N SER A 182 2.93 1.07 -2.19
CA SER A 182 3.31 -0.34 -1.99
C SER A 182 2.76 -0.91 -0.69
N VAL A 183 2.76 -0.15 0.39
CA VAL A 183 2.16 -0.57 1.68
C VAL A 183 0.67 -0.88 1.54
N THR A 184 -0.07 -0.03 0.82
CA THR A 184 -1.49 -0.25 0.57
C THR A 184 -1.70 -1.52 -0.27
N TYR A 185 -0.91 -1.70 -1.32
CA TYR A 185 -0.96 -2.90 -2.17
C TYR A 185 -0.50 -4.16 -1.43
N ALA A 186 0.39 -4.05 -0.45
CA ALA A 186 0.82 -5.19 0.36
C ALA A 186 -0.35 -5.79 1.16
N VAL A 187 -1.12 -4.94 1.84
CA VAL A 187 -2.28 -5.40 2.62
C VAL A 187 -3.37 -5.96 1.70
N ILE A 188 -3.68 -5.28 0.60
CA ILE A 188 -4.66 -5.76 -0.40
C ILE A 188 -4.21 -7.09 -0.99
N GLY A 189 -2.94 -7.21 -1.39
CA GLY A 189 -2.37 -8.43 -1.97
C GLY A 189 -2.40 -9.60 -0.99
N ALA A 190 -2.09 -9.39 0.29
CA ALA A 190 -2.17 -10.41 1.32
C ALA A 190 -3.61 -10.92 1.48
N VAL A 191 -4.59 -10.02 1.63
CA VAL A 191 -6.01 -10.38 1.74
C VAL A 191 -6.50 -11.17 0.53
N ILE A 192 -6.11 -10.78 -0.70
CA ILE A 192 -6.47 -11.49 -1.93
C ILE A 192 -5.84 -12.89 -1.95
N ALA A 193 -4.57 -13.01 -1.58
CA ALA A 193 -3.89 -14.30 -1.53
C ALA A 193 -4.52 -15.25 -0.50
N GLU A 194 -4.93 -14.71 0.66
CA GLU A 194 -5.62 -15.46 1.71
C GLU A 194 -6.99 -15.99 1.28
N TRP A 195 -7.70 -15.30 0.36
CA TRP A 195 -9.00 -15.79 -0.16
C TRP A 195 -8.87 -17.10 -0.91
N LEU A 196 -7.73 -17.38 -1.50
CA LEU A 196 -7.52 -18.48 -2.44
C LEU A 196 -6.83 -19.69 -1.82
N GLY A 197 -6.09 -19.50 -0.74
CA GLY A 197 -5.30 -20.62 -0.21
C GLY A 197 -4.76 -20.43 1.20
N GLY A 198 -5.51 -19.77 2.08
CA GLY A 198 -5.09 -19.53 3.46
C GLY A 198 -5.85 -20.38 4.48
N ASP A 199 -5.13 -20.77 5.56
CA ASP A 199 -5.75 -21.37 6.75
C ASP A 199 -6.13 -20.30 7.78
N ALA A 200 -5.45 -19.16 7.75
CA ALA A 200 -5.67 -18.03 8.65
C ALA A 200 -5.30 -16.69 7.96
N GLY A 201 -5.77 -15.59 8.53
CA GLY A 201 -5.64 -14.22 8.03
C GLY A 201 -7.00 -13.55 7.86
N LEU A 202 -7.02 -12.21 7.70
CA LEU A 202 -8.25 -11.43 7.56
C LEU A 202 -9.06 -11.83 6.33
N GLY A 203 -8.41 -12.15 5.20
CA GLY A 203 -9.08 -12.62 3.98
C GLY A 203 -9.74 -14.00 4.19
N VAL A 204 -9.08 -14.90 4.92
CA VAL A 204 -9.67 -16.20 5.29
C VAL A 204 -10.88 -16.00 6.20
N TYR A 205 -10.77 -15.12 7.22
CA TYR A 205 -11.89 -14.76 8.06
C TYR A 205 -13.06 -14.22 7.24
N MET A 206 -12.79 -13.28 6.30
CA MET A 206 -13.82 -12.71 5.42
C MET A 206 -14.52 -13.80 4.58
N THR A 207 -13.78 -14.78 4.04
CA THR A 207 -14.40 -15.87 3.27
C THR A 207 -15.25 -16.78 4.12
N ARG A 208 -14.85 -17.05 5.36
CA ARG A 208 -15.62 -17.88 6.32
C ARG A 208 -16.94 -17.20 6.71
N VAL A 209 -16.87 -15.92 7.14
CA VAL A 209 -18.08 -15.18 7.55
C VAL A 209 -19.03 -14.91 6.39
N ARG A 210 -18.49 -14.71 5.15
CA ARG A 210 -19.29 -14.61 3.93
C ARG A 210 -20.09 -15.89 3.66
N LYS A 211 -19.44 -17.06 3.78
CA LYS A 211 -20.13 -18.35 3.64
C LYS A 211 -21.20 -18.61 4.69
N ALA A 212 -21.04 -18.02 5.87
CA ALA A 212 -22.01 -18.04 6.97
C ALA A 212 -23.09 -16.95 6.87
N PHE A 213 -23.08 -16.12 5.81
CA PHE A 213 -23.97 -14.97 5.62
C PHE A 213 -23.93 -13.95 6.77
N ALA A 214 -22.82 -13.91 7.54
CA ALA A 214 -22.57 -12.96 8.62
C ALA A 214 -21.92 -11.69 8.08
N TYR A 215 -22.68 -10.87 7.37
CA TYR A 215 -22.15 -9.68 6.68
C TYR A 215 -21.71 -8.58 7.65
N ASP A 216 -22.30 -8.48 8.82
CA ASP A 216 -21.86 -7.61 9.92
C ASP A 216 -20.38 -7.84 10.27
N ARG A 217 -19.99 -9.10 10.39
CA ARG A 217 -18.59 -9.52 10.64
C ARG A 217 -17.68 -9.31 9.42
N MET A 218 -18.22 -9.48 8.21
CA MET A 218 -17.46 -9.22 6.98
C MET A 218 -17.12 -7.72 6.86
N PHE A 219 -18.08 -6.83 7.14
CA PHE A 219 -17.86 -5.39 7.16
C PHE A 219 -16.90 -4.98 8.29
N ALA A 220 -17.00 -5.63 9.46
CA ALA A 220 -16.03 -5.44 10.53
C ALA A 220 -14.60 -5.77 10.08
N ALA A 221 -14.39 -6.87 9.37
CA ALA A 221 -13.07 -7.22 8.81
C ALA A 221 -12.59 -6.19 7.78
N ILE A 222 -13.47 -5.66 6.92
CA ILE A 222 -13.13 -4.59 5.96
C ILE A 222 -12.62 -3.34 6.70
N VAL A 223 -13.28 -2.96 7.79
CA VAL A 223 -12.85 -1.83 8.63
C VAL A 223 -11.46 -2.09 9.21
N VAL A 224 -11.19 -3.31 9.70
CA VAL A 224 -9.87 -3.68 10.24
C VAL A 224 -8.79 -3.65 9.16
N VAL A 225 -9.06 -4.20 7.96
CA VAL A 225 -8.12 -4.14 6.82
C VAL A 225 -7.81 -2.70 6.44
N SER A 226 -8.83 -1.85 6.38
CA SER A 226 -8.66 -0.42 6.07
C SER A 226 -7.85 0.29 7.14
N ALA A 227 -8.15 0.03 8.42
CA ALA A 227 -7.40 0.59 9.54
C ALA A 227 -5.94 0.13 9.53
N LEU A 228 -5.68 -1.14 9.26
CA LEU A 228 -4.32 -1.70 9.12
C LEU A 228 -3.52 -0.98 8.03
N SER A 229 -4.12 -0.81 6.84
CA SER A 229 -3.50 -0.10 5.72
C SER A 229 -3.18 1.36 6.08
N LEU A 230 -4.12 2.06 6.73
CA LEU A 230 -3.94 3.44 7.17
C LEU A 230 -2.84 3.59 8.24
N VAL A 231 -2.78 2.68 9.20
CA VAL A 231 -1.75 2.65 10.24
C VAL A 231 -0.37 2.47 9.62
N LEU A 232 -0.23 1.51 8.70
CA LEU A 232 1.03 1.27 8.00
C LEU A 232 1.44 2.47 7.13
N MET A 233 0.49 3.08 6.42
CA MET A 233 0.75 4.27 5.63
C MET A 233 1.21 5.46 6.51
N LYS A 234 0.56 5.66 7.67
CA LYS A 234 0.97 6.67 8.65
C LYS A 234 2.35 6.39 9.24
N PHE A 235 2.68 5.12 9.45
CA PHE A 235 4.01 4.71 9.89
C PHE A 235 5.09 5.07 8.85
N VAL A 236 4.81 4.82 7.57
CA VAL A 236 5.72 5.25 6.48
C VAL A 236 5.84 6.77 6.40
N GLU A 237 4.74 7.52 6.56
CA GLU A 237 4.79 8.99 6.64
C GLU A 237 5.65 9.48 7.81
N PHE A 238 5.56 8.82 8.95
CA PHE A 238 6.40 9.14 10.10
C PHE A 238 7.88 8.90 9.80
N ILE A 239 8.22 7.74 9.22
CA ILE A 239 9.60 7.45 8.79
C ILE A 239 10.09 8.48 7.78
N GLN A 240 9.27 8.86 6.79
CA GLN A 240 9.61 9.87 5.80
C GLN A 240 9.96 11.21 6.47
N LYS A 241 9.14 11.68 7.40
CA LYS A 241 9.40 12.94 8.13
C LYS A 241 10.70 12.91 8.93
N CYS A 242 11.05 11.76 9.50
CA CYS A 242 12.31 11.59 10.21
C CYS A 242 13.52 11.51 9.27
N ALA A 243 13.36 10.86 8.11
CA ALA A 243 14.43 10.66 7.15
C ALA A 243 14.68 11.88 6.25
N LEU A 244 13.63 12.69 5.97
CA LEU A 244 13.65 13.83 5.04
C LEU A 244 13.18 15.12 5.72
N PRO A 245 13.91 15.65 6.73
CA PRO A 245 13.49 16.86 7.43
C PRO A 245 13.47 18.09 6.52
N TRP A 246 14.26 18.10 5.43
CA TRP A 246 14.32 19.20 4.46
C TRP A 246 13.09 19.25 3.54
N ASP A 247 12.49 18.14 3.19
CA ASP A 247 11.29 18.07 2.34
C ASP A 247 10.07 18.68 3.03
N THR A 248 9.95 18.50 4.33
CA THR A 248 8.87 19.07 5.15
C THR A 248 8.93 20.60 5.19
N SER A 249 10.11 21.20 5.11
CA SER A 249 10.29 22.64 5.13
C SER A 249 9.89 23.35 3.84
N GLN A 250 9.98 22.66 2.69
CA GLN A 250 9.53 23.19 1.40
C GLN A 250 7.99 23.19 1.31
N ASN A 251 7.35 22.10 1.71
CA ASN A 251 5.88 21.99 1.73
C ASN A 251 5.19 23.00 2.66
N VAL A 252 5.84 23.43 3.75
CA VAL A 252 5.32 24.47 4.65
C VAL A 252 5.42 25.85 4.01
N LYS A 253 6.44 26.13 3.19
CA LYS A 253 6.60 27.42 2.50
C LYS A 253 5.61 27.57 1.33
N GLU A 254 5.36 26.50 0.55
CA GLU A 254 4.36 26.51 -0.54
C GLU A 254 2.92 26.62 -0.04
N SER A 255 2.61 26.09 1.13
CA SER A 255 1.27 26.20 1.72
C SER A 255 1.02 27.55 2.43
N ALA A 256 2.03 28.43 2.52
CA ALA A 256 1.97 29.77 3.13
C ALA A 256 1.88 30.89 2.09
N GLN A 257 2.07 30.62 0.80
CA GLN A 257 1.80 31.51 -0.33
C GLN A 257 0.40 31.24 -0.91
#